data_ca702ca3bf4c92daf8c358da76244683
#
_entry.id   ca702ca3bf4c92daf8c358da76244683
#
_cell.length_a   1.000
_cell.length_b   1.000
_cell.length_c   1.000
_cell.angle_alpha   90.00
_cell.angle_beta   90.00
_cell.angle_gamma   90.00
#
_symmetry.space_group_name_H-M   'P 1'
#
loop_
_entity.id
_entity.type
_entity.pdbx_description
1 polymer ?
#
loop_
_entity_poly.entity_id
_entity_poly.type
_entity_poly.pdbx_seq_one_letter_code
_entity_poly.pdbx_strand_id
1 'polypeptide(L)'
;MTRRGRPGRPPLFVRVSMTAVPEPAAETEADDVAVVTFGCRLNAYESEVMRARAAEDGLTNAVVFNTCAVTGEAVRQARQAIRKARRERPDARLIVTGCAAQIDPAAFAAMPEVDLVLGNGDKTKAGAYALADDGPRVRVNDVMSVRETAGHLIDGLKDRARAYVEIQNGCDHRCTFCVIPYGRGNSRSGAAGEVVEQIRRLAASGVNEVVLTGVDLTSWGADLPGTPTLGQLVARILKLVPELPRLRLSSIDAAEIDADLMRCLAEEERLAPYLHLSLQHGDDLMLKRMKRRHLRADAIRLVEQVRAVRPDVAFGADLIAGFPTESDAAFDNTLALVDDCDLAFLHVFPFSPRPGTPAARMPQLERPLIKARAERLRAKGGEALVRHLDRQVGRTVSGLVEREGLARAADFTEVAFEGPAEAGSIVPMRVSGHDGKRAFASL
;
A
#
# COMPACT_ATOMS: atom_id res chain seq x y z
N MET A 1 -30.62 0.20 53.01
CA MET A 1 -29.29 0.62 52.47
C MET A 1 -29.02 -0.15 51.20
N THR A 2 -29.38 0.43 50.07
CA THR A 2 -29.25 -0.18 48.73
C THR A 2 -28.05 0.45 48.02
N ARG A 3 -27.05 -0.37 47.68
CA ARG A 3 -25.86 0.06 46.94
C ARG A 3 -26.25 0.31 45.46
N ARG A 4 -26.14 1.54 45.01
CA ARG A 4 -26.26 1.93 43.57
C ARG A 4 -25.03 1.42 42.84
N GLY A 5 -25.27 0.57 41.81
CA GLY A 5 -24.26 0.13 40.85
C GLY A 5 -23.76 1.31 40.00
N ARG A 6 -22.44 1.35 39.76
CA ARG A 6 -21.80 2.30 38.84
C ARG A 6 -22.14 1.92 37.40
N PRO A 7 -22.40 2.86 36.49
CA PRO A 7 -22.62 2.57 35.10
C PRO A 7 -21.33 2.04 34.43
N GLY A 8 -21.48 0.99 33.64
CA GLY A 8 -20.41 0.36 32.91
C GLY A 8 -19.70 1.33 31.95
N ARG A 9 -18.38 1.21 31.84
CA ARG A 9 -17.56 1.90 30.84
C ARG A 9 -18.06 1.52 29.43
N PRO A 10 -18.15 2.50 28.50
CA PRO A 10 -18.44 2.18 27.10
C PRO A 10 -17.32 1.33 26.50
N PRO A 11 -17.63 0.47 25.50
CA PRO A 11 -16.65 -0.41 24.90
C PRO A 11 -15.53 0.40 24.24
N LEU A 12 -14.28 -0.06 24.43
CA LEU A 12 -13.10 0.47 23.77
C LEU A 12 -13.33 0.46 22.25
N PHE A 13 -13.37 1.64 21.65
CA PHE A 13 -13.31 1.80 20.20
C PHE A 13 -12.00 1.20 19.70
N VAL A 14 -12.09 0.05 19.06
CA VAL A 14 -10.98 -0.53 18.32
C VAL A 14 -10.70 0.40 17.14
N ARG A 15 -9.56 1.09 17.18
CA ARG A 15 -9.00 1.81 16.03
C ARG A 15 -8.80 0.79 14.92
N VAL A 16 -9.60 0.88 13.86
CA VAL A 16 -9.26 0.23 12.59
C VAL A 16 -8.06 1.01 12.04
N SER A 17 -6.89 0.51 12.30
CA SER A 17 -5.63 1.00 11.74
C SER A 17 -5.66 0.69 10.25
N MET A 18 -5.48 1.71 9.40
CA MET A 18 -4.99 1.53 8.03
C MET A 18 -3.81 0.55 8.12
N THR A 19 -3.86 -0.50 7.29
CA THR A 19 -2.91 -1.61 7.26
C THR A 19 -1.69 -1.38 8.15
N ALA A 20 -1.80 -1.80 9.41
CA ALA A 20 -0.68 -1.79 10.30
C ALA A 20 0.34 -2.74 9.68
N VAL A 21 1.43 -2.18 9.18
CA VAL A 21 2.68 -2.93 9.16
C VAL A 21 2.84 -3.38 10.62
N PRO A 22 2.92 -4.68 10.92
CA PRO A 22 3.06 -5.13 12.29
C PRO A 22 4.18 -4.34 12.96
N GLU A 23 3.99 -3.98 14.22
CA GLU A 23 5.07 -3.39 15.02
C GLU A 23 6.29 -4.26 14.87
N PRO A 24 7.48 -3.68 14.61
CA PRO A 24 8.70 -4.46 14.52
C PRO A 24 8.86 -5.23 15.82
N ALA A 25 9.01 -6.54 15.73
CA ALA A 25 9.41 -7.36 16.85
C ALA A 25 10.73 -6.77 17.39
N ALA A 26 10.68 -6.28 18.61
CA ALA A 26 11.84 -5.75 19.29
C ALA A 26 12.58 -6.93 19.90
N GLU A 27 13.59 -7.40 19.17
CA GLU A 27 14.74 -8.12 19.76
C GLU A 27 15.86 -8.10 18.73
N THR A 28 16.73 -7.08 18.81
CA THR A 28 18.00 -7.07 18.09
C THR A 28 19.08 -6.61 19.06
N GLU A 29 20.18 -7.36 19.07
CA GLU A 29 21.41 -7.04 19.80
C GLU A 29 21.91 -5.62 19.45
N ALA A 30 22.64 -4.97 20.34
CA ALA A 30 23.02 -3.55 20.26
C ALA A 30 23.78 -3.14 18.98
N ASP A 31 24.21 -4.09 18.17
CA ASP A 31 25.01 -3.89 16.95
C ASP A 31 24.18 -3.94 15.64
N ASP A 32 22.85 -4.09 15.70
CA ASP A 32 22.04 -4.31 14.51
C ASP A 32 21.37 -3.02 13.98
N VAL A 33 21.14 -3.02 12.65
CA VAL A 33 20.45 -1.94 11.93
C VAL A 33 18.95 -2.20 11.91
N ALA A 34 18.20 -1.35 12.58
CA ALA A 34 16.73 -1.38 12.53
C ALA A 34 16.20 -0.50 11.39
N VAL A 35 15.26 -1.02 10.58
CA VAL A 35 14.54 -0.22 9.57
C VAL A 35 13.07 -0.11 9.97
N VAL A 36 12.62 1.11 10.27
CA VAL A 36 11.24 1.44 10.63
C VAL A 36 10.51 1.96 9.41
N THR A 37 9.48 1.24 8.98
CA THR A 37 8.75 1.53 7.74
C THR A 37 7.40 2.17 8.02
N PHE A 38 7.12 3.30 7.33
CA PHE A 38 5.81 3.95 7.35
C PHE A 38 5.18 3.90 5.95
N GLY A 39 3.85 3.75 5.90
CA GLY A 39 3.08 4.00 4.70
C GLY A 39 2.76 2.76 3.87
N CYS A 40 3.17 2.74 2.59
CA CYS A 40 2.64 1.82 1.58
C CYS A 40 3.50 0.56 1.38
N ARG A 41 2.97 -0.37 0.55
CA ARG A 41 3.65 -1.62 0.16
C ARG A 41 4.99 -1.36 -0.53
N LEU A 42 5.08 -0.27 -1.30
CA LEU A 42 6.31 0.15 -1.96
C LEU A 42 7.40 0.53 -0.93
N ASN A 43 7.04 1.28 0.12
CA ASN A 43 7.98 1.55 1.22
C ASN A 43 8.43 0.25 1.92
N ALA A 44 7.54 -0.73 2.03
CA ALA A 44 7.89 -2.02 2.62
C ALA A 44 8.92 -2.78 1.78
N TYR A 45 8.74 -2.82 0.44
CA TYR A 45 9.73 -3.37 -0.48
C TYR A 45 11.07 -2.64 -0.39
N GLU A 46 11.04 -1.31 -0.51
CA GLU A 46 12.25 -0.48 -0.45
C GLU A 46 13.00 -0.66 0.88
N SER A 47 12.29 -0.90 1.99
CA SER A 47 12.93 -1.13 3.29
C SER A 47 13.73 -2.43 3.35
N GLU A 48 13.36 -3.48 2.61
CA GLU A 48 14.19 -4.68 2.49
C GLU A 48 15.46 -4.40 1.68
N VAL A 49 15.33 -3.66 0.57
CA VAL A 49 16.50 -3.21 -0.20
C VAL A 49 17.43 -2.37 0.68
N MET A 50 16.87 -1.46 1.49
CA MET A 50 17.63 -0.62 2.41
C MET A 50 18.39 -1.44 3.46
N ARG A 51 17.78 -2.51 4.01
CA ARG A 51 18.47 -3.44 4.94
C ARG A 51 19.66 -4.10 4.27
N ALA A 52 19.47 -4.61 3.05
CA ALA A 52 20.54 -5.24 2.29
C ALA A 52 21.67 -4.25 2.03
N ARG A 53 21.35 -3.03 1.56
CA ARG A 53 22.36 -1.99 1.29
C ARG A 53 23.07 -1.51 2.56
N ALA A 54 22.35 -1.37 3.67
CA ALA A 54 22.96 -1.01 4.95
C ALA A 54 23.97 -2.08 5.43
N ALA A 55 23.65 -3.36 5.24
CA ALA A 55 24.55 -4.46 5.57
C ALA A 55 25.78 -4.51 4.63
N GLU A 56 25.57 -4.33 3.31
CA GLU A 56 26.66 -4.26 2.32
C GLU A 56 27.63 -3.09 2.60
N ASP A 57 27.08 -1.95 3.03
CA ASP A 57 27.83 -0.74 3.34
C ASP A 57 28.48 -0.77 4.76
N GLY A 58 28.27 -1.86 5.51
CA GLY A 58 28.84 -2.04 6.86
C GLY A 58 28.27 -1.10 7.92
N LEU A 59 27.02 -0.61 7.72
CA LEU A 59 26.33 0.22 8.73
C LEU A 59 26.06 -0.61 9.99
N THR A 60 26.38 -0.06 11.15
CA THR A 60 26.12 -0.67 12.47
C THR A 60 25.46 0.36 13.39
N ASN A 61 24.83 -0.11 14.46
CA ASN A 61 24.18 0.72 15.49
C ASN A 61 23.37 1.87 14.91
N ALA A 62 22.40 1.56 14.03
CA ALA A 62 21.60 2.58 13.35
C ALA A 62 20.12 2.26 13.34
N VAL A 63 19.29 3.29 13.22
CA VAL A 63 17.85 3.19 12.93
C VAL A 63 17.53 4.01 11.69
N VAL A 64 17.02 3.34 10.67
CA VAL A 64 16.64 3.98 9.40
C VAL A 64 15.11 4.10 9.33
N PHE A 65 14.60 5.33 9.17
CA PHE A 65 13.17 5.62 9.08
C PHE A 65 12.77 5.85 7.63
N ASN A 66 12.01 4.92 7.03
CA ASN A 66 11.44 5.08 5.69
C ASN A 66 10.06 5.74 5.82
N THR A 67 9.99 7.05 5.58
CA THR A 67 8.84 7.91 5.91
C THR A 67 7.80 7.98 4.80
N CYS A 68 6.53 8.25 5.17
CA CYS A 68 5.40 8.44 4.26
C CYS A 68 4.90 9.89 4.31
N ALA A 69 4.51 10.44 3.14
CA ALA A 69 3.99 11.80 3.00
C ALA A 69 2.49 11.87 2.68
N VAL A 70 1.81 10.73 2.51
CA VAL A 70 0.41 10.68 2.04
C VAL A 70 -0.54 11.44 2.97
N THR A 71 -0.37 11.30 4.29
CA THR A 71 -1.18 12.01 5.27
C THR A 71 -0.32 12.78 6.27
N GLY A 72 -0.88 13.88 6.84
CA GLY A 72 -0.22 14.60 7.94
C GLY A 72 -0.02 13.73 9.18
N GLU A 73 -0.93 12.79 9.42
CA GLU A 73 -0.84 11.83 10.52
C GLU A 73 0.37 10.90 10.37
N ALA A 74 0.64 10.39 9.15
CA ALA A 74 1.82 9.56 8.90
C ALA A 74 3.14 10.32 9.18
N VAL A 75 3.21 11.59 8.78
CA VAL A 75 4.39 12.44 9.09
C VAL A 75 4.53 12.67 10.59
N ARG A 76 3.41 12.90 11.31
CA ARG A 76 3.40 13.07 12.77
C ARG A 76 3.89 11.82 13.49
N GLN A 77 3.42 10.64 13.07
CA GLN A 77 3.84 9.35 13.63
C GLN A 77 5.33 9.09 13.39
N ALA A 78 5.83 9.38 12.18
CA ALA A 78 7.25 9.26 11.88
C ALA A 78 8.11 10.12 12.83
N ARG A 79 7.74 11.40 13.03
CA ARG A 79 8.45 12.28 13.97
C ARG A 79 8.41 11.81 15.42
N GLN A 80 7.29 11.22 15.85
CA GLN A 80 7.17 10.63 17.19
C GLN A 80 8.07 9.40 17.35
N ALA A 81 8.11 8.51 16.34
CA ALA A 81 8.97 7.33 16.35
C ALA A 81 10.47 7.70 16.38
N ILE A 82 10.89 8.72 15.62
CA ILE A 82 12.25 9.24 15.63
C ILE A 82 12.65 9.71 17.03
N ARG A 83 11.81 10.53 17.69
CA ARG A 83 12.05 10.99 19.06
C ARG A 83 12.08 9.84 20.06
N LYS A 84 11.23 8.83 19.88
CA LYS A 84 11.22 7.62 20.71
C LYS A 84 12.54 6.87 20.56
N ALA A 85 12.97 6.59 19.31
CA ALA A 85 14.20 5.86 19.03
C ALA A 85 15.44 6.55 19.61
N ARG A 86 15.55 7.89 19.54
CA ARG A 86 16.68 8.61 20.15
C ARG A 86 16.74 8.44 21.68
N ARG A 87 15.57 8.39 22.35
CA ARG A 87 15.53 8.14 23.79
C ARG A 87 15.90 6.70 24.17
N GLU A 88 15.51 5.73 23.34
CA GLU A 88 15.75 4.30 23.58
C GLU A 88 17.16 3.86 23.16
N ARG A 89 17.71 4.50 22.12
CA ARG A 89 19.05 4.24 21.59
C ARG A 89 19.82 5.56 21.41
N PRO A 90 20.36 6.15 22.50
CA PRO A 90 21.00 7.47 22.47
C PRO A 90 22.21 7.54 21.52
N ASP A 91 22.96 6.46 21.41
CA ASP A 91 24.20 6.35 20.63
C ASP A 91 23.97 5.81 19.20
N ALA A 92 22.74 5.40 18.86
CA ALA A 92 22.45 4.91 17.52
C ALA A 92 22.41 6.05 16.51
N ARG A 93 22.86 5.79 15.30
CA ARG A 93 22.75 6.73 14.18
C ARG A 93 21.32 6.71 13.62
N LEU A 94 20.61 7.85 13.66
CA LEU A 94 19.25 7.97 13.17
C LEU A 94 19.23 8.57 11.77
N ILE A 95 18.87 7.74 10.77
CA ILE A 95 18.80 8.11 9.36
C ILE A 95 17.33 8.22 8.95
N VAL A 96 16.94 9.35 8.35
CA VAL A 96 15.55 9.57 7.91
C VAL A 96 15.51 9.68 6.39
N THR A 97 14.64 8.90 5.78
CA THR A 97 14.44 8.88 4.32
C THR A 97 12.95 8.70 3.97
N GLY A 98 12.64 8.50 2.70
CA GLY A 98 11.28 8.28 2.22
C GLY A 98 10.59 9.55 1.74
N CYS A 99 9.31 9.43 1.37
CA CYS A 99 8.59 10.51 0.70
C CYS A 99 8.49 11.80 1.54
N ALA A 100 8.32 11.70 2.86
CA ALA A 100 8.23 12.90 3.69
C ALA A 100 9.59 13.61 3.83
N ALA A 101 10.68 12.86 3.97
CA ALA A 101 12.03 13.40 4.02
C ALA A 101 12.45 14.04 2.69
N GLN A 102 12.03 13.46 1.55
CA GLN A 102 12.28 14.03 0.23
C GLN A 102 11.57 15.35 0.01
N ILE A 103 10.31 15.48 0.47
CA ILE A 103 9.47 16.68 0.26
C ILE A 103 9.89 17.82 1.18
N ASP A 104 10.26 17.54 2.41
CA ASP A 104 10.63 18.55 3.41
C ASP A 104 11.86 18.08 4.20
N PRO A 105 13.04 18.02 3.55
CA PRO A 105 14.27 17.59 4.19
C PRO A 105 14.71 18.52 5.32
N ALA A 106 14.44 19.84 5.19
CA ALA A 106 14.80 20.83 6.20
C ALA A 106 14.09 20.61 7.52
N ALA A 107 12.80 20.22 7.50
CA ALA A 107 12.03 19.95 8.71
C ALA A 107 12.51 18.71 9.48
N PHE A 108 13.10 17.72 8.81
CA PHE A 108 13.72 16.58 9.47
C PHE A 108 15.16 16.89 9.90
N ALA A 109 15.92 17.62 9.11
CA ALA A 109 17.27 18.06 9.47
C ALA A 109 17.28 19.01 10.69
N ALA A 110 16.21 19.76 10.90
CA ALA A 110 16.05 20.62 12.09
C ALA A 110 15.77 19.84 13.38
N MET A 111 15.44 18.54 13.29
CA MET A 111 15.24 17.70 14.47
C MET A 111 16.61 17.35 15.10
N PRO A 112 16.86 17.66 16.39
CA PRO A 112 18.15 17.33 17.03
C PRO A 112 18.40 15.81 17.09
N GLU A 113 17.33 15.01 17.02
CA GLU A 113 17.40 13.56 17.06
C GLU A 113 17.93 12.93 15.75
N VAL A 114 17.91 13.66 14.63
CA VAL A 114 18.24 13.13 13.30
C VAL A 114 19.71 13.39 12.96
N ASP A 115 20.46 12.37 12.60
CA ASP A 115 21.86 12.49 12.20
C ASP A 115 22.03 12.69 10.69
N LEU A 116 21.18 12.02 9.87
CA LEU A 116 21.22 12.10 8.41
C LEU A 116 19.82 12.11 7.81
N VAL A 117 19.59 13.00 6.83
CA VAL A 117 18.43 12.95 5.93
C VAL A 117 18.88 12.50 4.55
N LEU A 118 18.34 11.36 4.08
CA LEU A 118 18.69 10.74 2.81
C LEU A 118 17.51 10.83 1.83
N GLY A 119 17.78 11.24 0.59
CA GLY A 119 16.77 11.38 -0.45
C GLY A 119 16.18 10.04 -0.92
N ASN A 120 14.97 10.11 -1.47
CA ASN A 120 14.25 8.94 -1.98
C ASN A 120 14.97 8.27 -3.17
N GLY A 121 15.66 9.06 -4.00
CA GLY A 121 16.40 8.56 -5.15
C GLY A 121 17.73 7.87 -4.80
N ASP A 122 18.21 8.04 -3.57
CA ASP A 122 19.51 7.50 -3.15
C ASP A 122 19.42 6.36 -2.16
N LYS A 123 18.32 6.24 -1.40
CA LYS A 123 18.17 5.27 -0.29
C LYS A 123 18.35 3.79 -0.65
N THR A 124 18.20 3.45 -1.93
CA THR A 124 18.34 2.07 -2.44
C THR A 124 19.61 1.83 -3.24
N LYS A 125 20.47 2.86 -3.40
CA LYS A 125 21.74 2.75 -4.11
C LYS A 125 22.83 2.10 -3.26
N ALA A 126 23.77 1.45 -3.91
CA ALA A 126 25.00 1.00 -3.28
C ALA A 126 25.81 2.19 -2.74
N GLY A 127 26.42 2.07 -1.58
CA GLY A 127 27.18 3.13 -0.92
C GLY A 127 26.34 4.22 -0.25
N ALA A 128 24.99 4.10 -0.26
CA ALA A 128 24.10 5.09 0.35
C ALA A 128 24.31 5.22 1.87
N TYR A 129 24.68 4.12 2.50
CA TYR A 129 24.87 3.97 3.95
C TYR A 129 26.36 3.90 4.35
N ALA A 130 27.28 4.00 3.41
CA ALA A 130 28.69 4.21 3.68
C ALA A 130 28.90 5.66 4.15
N LEU A 131 28.88 5.87 5.45
CA LEU A 131 28.80 7.19 6.06
C LEU A 131 30.18 7.65 6.56
N ALA A 132 30.69 8.75 6.02
CA ALA A 132 31.81 9.46 6.63
C ALA A 132 31.28 10.31 7.81
N ASP A 133 32.05 10.40 8.89
CA ASP A 133 31.65 11.13 10.11
C ASP A 133 31.52 12.64 9.90
N ASP A 134 32.22 13.20 8.91
CA ASP A 134 32.24 14.61 8.51
C ASP A 134 31.36 14.94 7.30
N GLY A 135 30.55 13.96 6.83
CA GLY A 135 29.68 14.12 5.67
C GLY A 135 28.49 15.07 5.90
N PRO A 136 27.88 15.57 4.81
CA PRO A 136 26.73 16.48 4.92
C PRO A 136 25.54 15.77 5.58
N ARG A 137 24.90 16.46 6.55
CA ARG A 137 23.71 15.98 7.27
C ARG A 137 22.47 15.81 6.37
N VAL A 138 22.44 16.42 5.20
CA VAL A 138 21.35 16.32 4.23
C VAL A 138 21.93 15.90 2.87
N ARG A 139 21.52 14.71 2.40
CA ARG A 139 21.85 14.14 1.10
C ARG A 139 20.54 13.91 0.33
N VAL A 140 19.96 14.97 -0.18
CA VAL A 140 18.68 14.93 -0.91
C VAL A 140 18.84 15.61 -2.25
N ASN A 141 18.76 14.82 -3.32
CA ASN A 141 18.83 15.29 -4.69
C ASN A 141 17.42 15.63 -5.23
N ASP A 142 17.37 16.36 -6.34
CA ASP A 142 16.11 16.60 -7.05
C ASP A 142 15.56 15.28 -7.61
N VAL A 143 14.49 14.79 -6.99
CA VAL A 143 13.83 13.53 -7.41
C VAL A 143 13.22 13.61 -8.82
N MET A 144 12.93 14.82 -9.32
CA MET A 144 12.40 15.03 -10.67
C MET A 144 13.44 14.77 -11.76
N SER A 145 14.73 14.81 -11.42
CA SER A 145 15.83 14.50 -12.34
C SER A 145 16.13 12.99 -12.47
N VAL A 146 15.57 12.15 -11.59
CA VAL A 146 15.80 10.70 -11.59
C VAL A 146 15.10 10.06 -12.80
N ARG A 147 15.86 9.36 -13.64
CA ARG A 147 15.38 8.74 -14.89
C ARG A 147 15.28 7.21 -14.81
N GLU A 148 15.99 6.59 -13.90
CA GLU A 148 16.10 5.15 -13.80
C GLU A 148 15.39 4.64 -12.54
N THR A 149 14.77 3.47 -12.66
CA THR A 149 14.35 2.66 -11.52
C THR A 149 15.46 1.64 -11.32
N ALA A 150 16.10 1.67 -10.15
CA ALA A 150 17.12 0.70 -9.84
C ALA A 150 16.48 -0.69 -9.73
N GLY A 151 16.88 -1.61 -10.60
CA GLY A 151 16.53 -3.03 -10.47
C GLY A 151 17.16 -3.57 -9.19
N HIS A 152 16.35 -3.90 -8.21
CA HIS A 152 16.82 -4.49 -6.97
C HIS A 152 16.41 -5.96 -6.94
N LEU A 153 17.38 -6.84 -7.08
CA LEU A 153 17.20 -8.27 -6.87
C LEU A 153 17.28 -8.55 -5.37
N ILE A 154 16.13 -8.84 -4.75
CA ILE A 154 16.06 -9.27 -3.36
C ILE A 154 15.55 -10.72 -3.29
N ASP A 155 16.11 -11.50 -2.37
CA ASP A 155 15.79 -12.93 -2.22
C ASP A 155 14.47 -13.20 -1.49
N GLY A 156 13.65 -12.18 -1.29
CA GLY A 156 12.36 -12.24 -0.62
C GLY A 156 12.26 -11.25 0.55
N LEU A 157 11.09 -11.23 1.16
CA LEU A 157 10.84 -10.44 2.37
C LEU A 157 11.00 -11.38 3.57
N LYS A 158 11.97 -11.15 4.42
CA LYS A 158 12.09 -11.88 5.70
C LYS A 158 10.78 -11.73 6.47
N ASP A 159 10.28 -12.82 7.03
CA ASP A 159 9.08 -12.88 7.88
C ASP A 159 7.76 -12.49 7.19
N ARG A 160 7.65 -12.60 5.86
CA ARG A 160 6.41 -12.34 5.13
C ARG A 160 6.03 -13.51 4.23
N ALA A 161 4.74 -13.84 4.25
CA ALA A 161 4.17 -14.93 3.46
C ALA A 161 4.14 -14.64 1.94
N ARG A 162 4.29 -13.37 1.51
CA ARG A 162 4.30 -12.94 0.11
C ARG A 162 5.42 -11.96 -0.16
N ALA A 163 5.90 -11.93 -1.40
CA ALA A 163 6.88 -10.95 -1.84
C ALA A 163 6.21 -9.79 -2.59
N TYR A 164 6.73 -8.57 -2.39
CA TYR A 164 6.42 -7.42 -3.23
C TYR A 164 7.51 -7.23 -4.27
N VAL A 165 7.12 -6.93 -5.51
CA VAL A 165 8.04 -6.60 -6.59
C VAL A 165 7.68 -5.24 -7.14
N GLU A 166 8.59 -4.28 -7.00
CA GLU A 166 8.45 -2.96 -7.59
C GLU A 166 8.65 -3.06 -9.10
N ILE A 167 7.63 -2.70 -9.87
CA ILE A 167 7.72 -2.66 -11.33
C ILE A 167 7.65 -1.24 -11.88
N GLN A 168 7.22 -0.27 -11.05
CA GLN A 168 7.04 1.11 -11.46
C GLN A 168 7.21 2.03 -10.26
N ASN A 169 7.85 3.19 -10.43
CA ASN A 169 8.01 4.21 -9.41
C ASN A 169 7.77 5.62 -9.99
N GLY A 170 7.42 6.58 -9.11
CA GLY A 170 7.04 7.92 -9.52
C GLY A 170 5.63 7.99 -10.14
N CYS A 171 5.18 9.19 -10.53
CA CYS A 171 3.86 9.38 -11.14
C CYS A 171 3.82 10.68 -11.94
N ASP A 172 3.34 10.61 -13.19
CA ASP A 172 3.18 11.78 -14.06
C ASP A 172 1.85 12.49 -13.88
N HIS A 173 0.91 11.87 -13.13
CA HIS A 173 -0.32 12.54 -12.78
C HIS A 173 -0.08 13.66 -11.79
N ARG A 174 -0.90 14.70 -11.91
CA ARG A 174 -0.85 15.89 -11.06
C ARG A 174 -2.21 16.10 -10.40
N CYS A 175 -2.70 15.02 -9.71
CA CYS A 175 -3.91 15.09 -8.90
C CYS A 175 -3.80 16.23 -7.88
N THR A 176 -4.85 17.03 -7.75
CA THR A 176 -4.79 18.30 -6.99
C THR A 176 -4.49 18.15 -5.51
N PHE A 177 -4.67 16.97 -4.95
CA PHE A 177 -4.44 16.64 -3.53
C PHE A 177 -3.12 15.91 -3.27
N CYS A 178 -2.43 15.44 -4.33
CA CYS A 178 -1.36 14.47 -4.20
C CYS A 178 0.02 15.13 -4.15
N VAL A 179 0.84 14.69 -3.20
CA VAL A 179 2.25 15.12 -3.05
C VAL A 179 3.25 14.07 -3.53
N ILE A 180 2.78 12.90 -3.96
CA ILE A 180 3.65 11.77 -4.30
C ILE A 180 4.64 12.10 -5.43
N PRO A 181 4.28 12.82 -6.51
CA PRO A 181 5.25 13.20 -7.52
C PRO A 181 6.45 13.99 -6.97
N TYR A 182 6.22 14.81 -5.95
CA TYR A 182 7.30 15.58 -5.29
C TYR A 182 8.19 14.75 -4.37
N GLY A 183 7.66 13.61 -3.91
CA GLY A 183 8.43 12.66 -3.10
C GLY A 183 9.11 11.54 -3.89
N ARG A 184 8.61 11.25 -5.12
CA ARG A 184 9.05 10.09 -5.90
C ARG A 184 9.48 10.41 -7.33
N GLY A 185 9.23 11.62 -7.81
CA GLY A 185 9.55 12.04 -9.17
C GLY A 185 8.52 11.61 -10.21
N ASN A 186 8.93 11.72 -11.47
CA ASN A 186 8.14 11.30 -12.62
C ASN A 186 8.05 9.78 -12.73
N SER A 187 7.08 9.28 -13.50
CA SER A 187 6.88 7.85 -13.76
C SER A 187 8.12 7.21 -14.37
N ARG A 188 8.47 6.04 -13.87
CA ARG A 188 9.60 5.22 -14.34
C ARG A 188 9.23 3.76 -14.18
N SER A 189 9.49 2.97 -15.22
CA SER A 189 9.19 1.54 -15.29
C SER A 189 10.45 0.69 -15.11
N GLY A 190 10.33 -0.40 -14.37
CA GLY A 190 11.34 -1.45 -14.36
C GLY A 190 11.30 -2.24 -15.66
N ALA A 191 12.45 -2.67 -16.17
CA ALA A 191 12.55 -3.45 -17.38
C ALA A 191 11.85 -4.81 -17.24
N ALA A 192 11.04 -5.21 -18.22
CA ALA A 192 10.25 -6.46 -18.16
C ALA A 192 11.12 -7.71 -17.91
N GLY A 193 12.33 -7.76 -18.47
CA GLY A 193 13.26 -8.89 -18.28
C GLY A 193 13.73 -9.00 -16.82
N GLU A 194 14.07 -7.87 -16.19
CA GLU A 194 14.49 -7.81 -14.78
C GLU A 194 13.35 -8.20 -13.84
N VAL A 195 12.14 -7.73 -14.11
CA VAL A 195 10.94 -8.08 -13.34
C VAL A 195 10.67 -9.58 -13.39
N VAL A 196 10.71 -10.19 -14.59
CA VAL A 196 10.51 -11.62 -14.76
C VAL A 196 11.59 -12.43 -14.05
N GLU A 197 12.86 -12.02 -14.14
CA GLU A 197 13.98 -12.70 -13.48
C GLU A 197 13.87 -12.62 -11.96
N GLN A 198 13.50 -11.46 -11.42
CA GLN A 198 13.25 -11.27 -10.00
C GLN A 198 12.14 -12.22 -9.51
N ILE A 199 11.03 -12.31 -10.24
CA ILE A 199 9.90 -13.17 -9.86
C ILE A 199 10.30 -14.65 -9.95
N ARG A 200 11.09 -15.04 -10.96
CA ARG A 200 11.61 -16.41 -11.09
C ARG A 200 12.48 -16.81 -9.88
N ARG A 201 13.38 -15.94 -9.43
CA ARG A 201 14.19 -16.17 -8.23
C ARG A 201 13.34 -16.31 -6.97
N LEU A 202 12.34 -15.46 -6.82
CA LEU A 202 11.39 -15.54 -5.70
C LEU A 202 10.61 -16.85 -5.71
N ALA A 203 10.09 -17.29 -6.87
CA ALA A 203 9.40 -18.56 -6.98
C ALA A 203 10.35 -19.74 -6.69
N ALA A 204 11.59 -19.71 -7.21
CA ALA A 204 12.59 -20.73 -6.92
C ALA A 204 13.02 -20.79 -5.44
N SER A 205 12.91 -19.68 -4.70
CA SER A 205 13.12 -19.64 -3.24
C SER A 205 11.89 -20.06 -2.41
N GLY A 206 10.80 -20.50 -3.04
CA GLY A 206 9.60 -21.00 -2.36
C GLY A 206 8.51 -19.95 -2.10
N VAL A 207 8.63 -18.76 -2.68
CA VAL A 207 7.59 -17.73 -2.58
C VAL A 207 6.38 -18.13 -3.43
N ASN A 208 5.20 -18.27 -2.81
CA ASN A 208 3.98 -18.72 -3.46
C ASN A 208 3.05 -17.59 -3.94
N GLU A 209 3.22 -16.36 -3.43
CA GLU A 209 2.46 -15.19 -3.91
C GLU A 209 3.39 -14.00 -4.13
N VAL A 210 3.37 -13.45 -5.34
CA VAL A 210 4.05 -12.19 -5.68
C VAL A 210 3.01 -11.10 -5.93
N VAL A 211 3.25 -9.91 -5.37
CA VAL A 211 2.43 -8.71 -5.58
C VAL A 211 3.22 -7.70 -6.39
N LEU A 212 2.78 -7.43 -7.63
CA LEU A 212 3.31 -6.32 -8.41
C LEU A 212 2.93 -5.01 -7.74
N THR A 213 3.89 -4.16 -7.50
CA THR A 213 3.68 -2.88 -6.81
C THR A 213 4.32 -1.71 -7.54
N GLY A 214 3.70 -0.54 -7.38
CA GLY A 214 4.15 0.71 -7.94
C GLY A 214 3.38 1.88 -7.33
N VAL A 215 3.70 3.07 -7.77
CA VAL A 215 2.98 4.31 -7.42
C VAL A 215 1.75 4.46 -8.33
N ASP A 216 1.92 4.14 -9.62
CA ASP A 216 0.93 4.23 -10.68
C ASP A 216 1.13 3.03 -11.61
N LEU A 217 0.66 1.89 -11.13
CA LEU A 217 0.97 0.59 -11.71
C LEU A 217 0.52 0.47 -13.18
N THR A 218 -0.62 1.07 -13.52
CA THR A 218 -1.19 1.05 -14.87
C THR A 218 -0.38 1.85 -15.89
N SER A 219 0.44 2.80 -15.44
CA SER A 219 1.37 3.55 -16.31
C SER A 219 2.67 2.79 -16.63
N TRP A 220 2.85 1.55 -16.12
CA TRP A 220 4.04 0.77 -16.42
C TRP A 220 4.20 0.54 -17.92
N GLY A 221 5.40 0.77 -18.41
CA GLY A 221 5.82 0.54 -19.77
C GLY A 221 5.75 1.77 -20.68
N ALA A 222 5.08 2.86 -20.27
CA ALA A 222 4.92 4.06 -21.10
C ALA A 222 6.27 4.72 -21.47
N ASP A 223 7.29 4.56 -20.65
CA ASP A 223 8.66 5.08 -20.83
C ASP A 223 9.64 4.02 -21.38
N LEU A 224 9.17 2.78 -21.61
CA LEU A 224 10.00 1.71 -22.16
C LEU A 224 9.93 1.64 -23.70
N PRO A 225 10.98 1.12 -24.37
CA PRO A 225 10.94 0.90 -25.82
C PRO A 225 9.74 0.05 -26.25
N GLY A 226 9.00 0.52 -27.25
CA GLY A 226 7.79 -0.14 -27.74
C GLY A 226 6.55 0.04 -26.86
N THR A 227 6.64 0.83 -25.80
CA THR A 227 5.53 1.19 -24.90
C THR A 227 4.62 0.00 -24.53
N PRO A 228 5.19 -1.08 -23.96
CA PRO A 228 4.40 -2.26 -23.60
C PRO A 228 3.40 -1.90 -22.46
N THR A 229 2.29 -2.66 -22.39
CA THR A 229 1.25 -2.44 -21.38
C THR A 229 1.45 -3.30 -20.13
N LEU A 230 0.77 -2.95 -19.04
CA LEU A 230 0.75 -3.76 -17.81
C LEU A 230 0.22 -5.18 -18.09
N GLY A 231 -0.82 -5.30 -18.89
CA GLY A 231 -1.38 -6.60 -19.27
C GLY A 231 -0.37 -7.49 -20.01
N GLN A 232 0.44 -6.90 -20.90
CA GLN A 232 1.52 -7.62 -21.58
C GLN A 232 2.61 -8.09 -20.60
N LEU A 233 2.95 -7.30 -19.60
CA LEU A 233 3.87 -7.73 -18.53
C LEU A 233 3.28 -8.88 -17.73
N VAL A 234 2.02 -8.78 -17.28
CA VAL A 234 1.31 -9.82 -16.53
C VAL A 234 1.28 -11.13 -17.31
N ALA A 235 0.87 -11.10 -18.59
CA ALA A 235 0.86 -12.26 -19.46
C ALA A 235 2.27 -12.88 -19.62
N ARG A 236 3.30 -12.04 -19.79
CA ARG A 236 4.69 -12.47 -19.89
C ARG A 236 5.17 -13.15 -18.61
N ILE A 237 4.88 -12.59 -17.43
CA ILE A 237 5.24 -13.19 -16.14
C ILE A 237 4.59 -14.57 -16.00
N LEU A 238 3.27 -14.65 -16.19
CA LEU A 238 2.53 -15.89 -16.04
C LEU A 238 2.98 -16.98 -17.02
N LYS A 239 3.41 -16.59 -18.24
CA LYS A 239 3.97 -17.50 -19.23
C LYS A 239 5.37 -17.99 -18.88
N LEU A 240 6.26 -17.10 -18.42
CA LEU A 240 7.69 -17.38 -18.25
C LEU A 240 8.07 -17.87 -16.84
N VAL A 241 7.13 -17.78 -15.88
CA VAL A 241 7.28 -18.27 -14.50
C VAL A 241 6.08 -19.15 -14.16
N PRO A 242 5.95 -20.34 -14.81
CA PRO A 242 4.81 -21.22 -14.57
C PRO A 242 4.76 -21.81 -13.15
N GLU A 243 5.90 -21.86 -12.46
CA GLU A 243 6.06 -22.31 -11.10
C GLU A 243 5.51 -21.34 -10.04
N LEU A 244 5.21 -20.07 -10.37
CA LEU A 244 4.59 -19.13 -9.44
C LEU A 244 3.10 -19.46 -9.26
N PRO A 245 2.64 -19.85 -8.06
CA PRO A 245 1.24 -20.24 -7.84
C PRO A 245 0.27 -19.06 -7.89
N ARG A 246 0.68 -17.85 -7.48
CA ARG A 246 -0.22 -16.69 -7.44
C ARG A 246 0.50 -15.37 -7.75
N LEU A 247 -0.05 -14.63 -8.70
CA LEU A 247 0.32 -13.25 -9.01
C LEU A 247 -0.82 -12.32 -8.57
N ARG A 248 -0.49 -11.22 -7.91
CA ARG A 248 -1.45 -10.21 -7.46
C ARG A 248 -1.02 -8.82 -7.93
N LEU A 249 -1.98 -7.97 -8.22
CA LEU A 249 -1.75 -6.55 -8.49
C LEU A 249 -1.97 -5.73 -7.21
N SER A 250 -1.20 -4.68 -7.02
CA SER A 250 -1.50 -3.65 -6.03
C SER A 250 -2.62 -2.72 -6.54
N SER A 251 -2.64 -1.46 -6.12
CA SER A 251 -3.67 -0.52 -6.58
C SER A 251 -3.48 -0.16 -8.05
N ILE A 252 -4.59 -0.11 -8.80
CA ILE A 252 -4.64 0.25 -10.21
C ILE A 252 -5.57 1.46 -10.45
N ASP A 253 -5.31 2.21 -11.51
CA ASP A 253 -6.21 3.29 -11.95
C ASP A 253 -7.31 2.73 -12.84
N ALA A 254 -8.57 3.04 -12.52
CA ALA A 254 -9.73 2.55 -13.24
C ALA A 254 -9.79 3.01 -14.71
N ALA A 255 -9.11 4.11 -15.05
CA ALA A 255 -9.09 4.65 -16.40
C ALA A 255 -8.15 3.93 -17.37
N GLU A 256 -7.26 3.04 -16.89
CA GLU A 256 -6.12 2.55 -17.65
C GLU A 256 -5.98 1.02 -17.67
N ILE A 257 -7.07 0.30 -17.49
CA ILE A 257 -7.05 -1.17 -17.67
C ILE A 257 -7.04 -1.48 -19.16
N ASP A 258 -5.94 -2.10 -19.63
CA ASP A 258 -5.77 -2.47 -21.02
C ASP A 258 -6.41 -3.82 -21.38
N ALA A 259 -6.59 -4.08 -22.70
CA ALA A 259 -7.25 -5.28 -23.20
C ALA A 259 -6.48 -6.58 -22.85
N ASP A 260 -5.13 -6.51 -22.77
CA ASP A 260 -4.32 -7.67 -22.42
C ASP A 260 -4.50 -8.01 -20.93
N LEU A 261 -4.64 -7.00 -20.05
CA LEU A 261 -4.94 -7.23 -18.65
C LEU A 261 -6.35 -7.80 -18.45
N MET A 262 -7.35 -7.32 -19.22
CA MET A 262 -8.70 -7.90 -19.19
C MET A 262 -8.69 -9.37 -19.63
N ARG A 263 -7.91 -9.72 -20.67
CA ARG A 263 -7.74 -11.12 -21.09
C ARG A 263 -7.07 -11.97 -19.99
N CYS A 264 -6.01 -11.47 -19.34
CA CYS A 264 -5.39 -12.17 -18.21
C CYS A 264 -6.36 -12.39 -17.05
N LEU A 265 -7.22 -11.41 -16.75
CA LEU A 265 -8.26 -11.57 -15.72
C LEU A 265 -9.27 -12.67 -16.10
N ALA A 266 -9.59 -12.80 -17.38
CA ALA A 266 -10.54 -13.82 -17.86
C ALA A 266 -9.95 -15.23 -17.89
N GLU A 267 -8.68 -15.39 -18.29
CA GLU A 267 -8.11 -16.67 -18.67
C GLU A 267 -7.10 -17.24 -17.67
N GLU A 268 -6.50 -16.39 -16.81
CA GLU A 268 -5.39 -16.79 -15.95
C GLU A 268 -5.82 -16.99 -14.50
N GLU A 269 -6.01 -18.25 -14.09
CA GLU A 269 -6.42 -18.60 -12.72
C GLU A 269 -5.41 -18.16 -11.66
N ARG A 270 -4.11 -18.13 -12.01
CA ARG A 270 -3.03 -17.70 -11.12
C ARG A 270 -3.00 -16.19 -10.88
N LEU A 271 -3.69 -15.39 -11.71
CA LEU A 271 -3.92 -13.98 -11.39
C LEU A 271 -5.02 -13.88 -10.33
N ALA A 272 -4.67 -13.37 -9.16
CA ALA A 272 -5.57 -13.29 -8.02
C ALA A 272 -6.86 -12.52 -8.36
N PRO A 273 -8.06 -13.03 -8.01
CA PRO A 273 -9.34 -12.40 -8.32
C PRO A 273 -9.65 -11.24 -7.37
N TYR A 274 -8.77 -10.26 -7.36
CA TYR A 274 -8.88 -9.06 -6.55
C TYR A 274 -8.30 -7.85 -7.27
N LEU A 275 -9.08 -6.80 -7.40
CA LEU A 275 -8.63 -5.51 -7.92
C LEU A 275 -8.87 -4.41 -6.89
N HIS A 276 -7.82 -3.65 -6.58
CA HIS A 276 -7.92 -2.46 -5.73
C HIS A 276 -7.87 -1.22 -6.62
N LEU A 277 -8.97 -0.45 -6.62
CA LEU A 277 -9.17 0.66 -7.53
C LEU A 277 -8.87 2.00 -6.85
N SER A 278 -8.04 2.83 -7.47
CA SER A 278 -7.77 4.20 -7.01
C SER A 278 -8.90 5.15 -7.44
N LEU A 279 -10.13 4.96 -6.93
CA LEU A 279 -11.32 5.71 -7.34
C LEU A 279 -11.36 7.13 -6.78
N GLN A 280 -10.95 7.32 -5.54
CA GLN A 280 -10.86 8.58 -4.80
C GLN A 280 -12.20 9.18 -4.42
N HIS A 281 -13.22 9.21 -5.31
CA HIS A 281 -14.55 9.82 -5.06
C HIS A 281 -15.62 9.22 -5.98
N GLY A 282 -16.91 9.37 -5.60
CA GLY A 282 -18.06 8.91 -6.36
C GLY A 282 -18.85 10.02 -7.07
N ASP A 283 -18.35 11.25 -7.07
CA ASP A 283 -19.03 12.40 -7.71
C ASP A 283 -18.15 13.00 -8.80
N ASP A 284 -18.72 13.22 -9.99
CA ASP A 284 -17.99 13.66 -11.17
C ASP A 284 -17.39 15.07 -11.02
N LEU A 285 -18.05 15.97 -10.30
CA LEU A 285 -17.52 17.32 -10.06
C LEU A 285 -16.28 17.24 -9.14
N MET A 286 -16.34 16.39 -8.11
CA MET A 286 -15.22 16.18 -7.22
C MET A 286 -14.08 15.50 -7.97
N LEU A 287 -14.32 14.47 -8.76
CA LEU A 287 -13.31 13.81 -9.61
C LEU A 287 -12.62 14.81 -10.54
N LYS A 288 -13.37 15.72 -11.18
CA LYS A 288 -12.81 16.81 -12.00
C LYS A 288 -11.94 17.76 -11.18
N ARG A 289 -12.40 18.17 -9.97
CA ARG A 289 -11.61 19.02 -9.05
C ARG A 289 -10.35 18.33 -8.54
N MET A 290 -10.39 17.02 -8.38
CA MET A 290 -9.25 16.16 -8.05
C MET A 290 -8.29 15.97 -9.23
N LYS A 291 -8.67 16.36 -10.46
CA LYS A 291 -7.96 16.03 -11.71
C LYS A 291 -7.88 14.53 -11.96
N ARG A 292 -8.96 13.78 -11.67
CA ARG A 292 -9.04 12.37 -12.04
C ARG A 292 -9.41 12.22 -13.52
N ARG A 293 -9.01 11.11 -14.13
CA ARG A 293 -9.19 10.82 -15.56
C ARG A 293 -10.39 9.94 -15.87
N HIS A 294 -11.05 9.43 -14.84
CA HIS A 294 -12.31 8.68 -14.94
C HIS A 294 -13.44 9.48 -14.30
N LEU A 295 -14.65 9.18 -14.72
CA LEU A 295 -15.90 9.60 -14.10
C LEU A 295 -16.53 8.43 -13.34
N ARG A 296 -17.57 8.69 -12.56
CA ARG A 296 -18.33 7.67 -11.84
C ARG A 296 -18.78 6.53 -12.75
N ALA A 297 -19.36 6.86 -13.90
CA ALA A 297 -19.86 5.88 -14.86
C ALA A 297 -18.75 4.99 -15.44
N ASP A 298 -17.53 5.48 -15.55
CA ASP A 298 -16.39 4.69 -16.03
C ASP A 298 -15.98 3.62 -15.01
N ALA A 299 -16.00 3.97 -13.71
CA ALA A 299 -15.71 3.01 -12.64
C ALA A 299 -16.75 1.89 -12.58
N ILE A 300 -18.06 2.24 -12.67
CA ILE A 300 -19.14 1.24 -12.67
C ILE A 300 -19.01 0.32 -13.88
N ARG A 301 -18.84 0.89 -15.09
CA ARG A 301 -18.67 0.11 -16.32
C ARG A 301 -17.48 -0.84 -16.26
N LEU A 302 -16.33 -0.39 -15.73
CA LEU A 302 -15.17 -1.26 -15.55
C LEU A 302 -15.48 -2.45 -14.64
N VAL A 303 -16.12 -2.21 -13.50
CA VAL A 303 -16.51 -3.27 -12.55
C VAL A 303 -17.44 -4.30 -13.22
N GLU A 304 -18.43 -3.83 -13.99
CA GLU A 304 -19.33 -4.69 -14.76
C GLU A 304 -18.57 -5.52 -15.79
N GLN A 305 -17.67 -4.91 -16.56
CA GLN A 305 -16.85 -5.61 -17.57
C GLN A 305 -15.95 -6.67 -16.93
N VAL A 306 -15.29 -6.36 -15.83
CA VAL A 306 -14.42 -7.33 -15.13
C VAL A 306 -15.26 -8.49 -14.57
N ARG A 307 -16.43 -8.22 -13.96
CA ARG A 307 -17.31 -9.28 -13.46
C ARG A 307 -17.90 -10.16 -14.55
N ALA A 308 -18.13 -9.62 -15.73
CA ALA A 308 -18.62 -10.40 -16.86
C ALA A 308 -17.61 -11.49 -17.29
N VAL A 309 -16.30 -11.23 -17.15
CA VAL A 309 -15.23 -12.18 -17.52
C VAL A 309 -14.66 -12.93 -16.31
N ARG A 310 -14.75 -12.37 -15.09
CA ARG A 310 -14.26 -12.96 -13.84
C ARG A 310 -15.30 -12.76 -12.71
N PRO A 311 -16.36 -13.59 -12.61
CA PRO A 311 -17.47 -13.40 -11.66
C PRO A 311 -17.08 -13.47 -10.17
N ASP A 312 -15.99 -14.15 -9.84
CA ASP A 312 -15.47 -14.32 -8.48
C ASP A 312 -14.56 -13.16 -8.01
N VAL A 313 -14.34 -12.13 -8.86
CA VAL A 313 -13.50 -10.99 -8.49
C VAL A 313 -14.10 -10.18 -7.36
N ALA A 314 -13.28 -9.86 -6.36
CA ALA A 314 -13.60 -8.88 -5.33
C ALA A 314 -12.94 -7.53 -5.63
N PHE A 315 -13.65 -6.44 -5.34
CA PHE A 315 -13.14 -5.09 -5.53
C PHE A 315 -12.87 -4.41 -4.20
N GLY A 316 -11.73 -3.71 -4.13
CA GLY A 316 -11.45 -2.73 -3.11
C GLY A 316 -11.27 -1.35 -3.73
N ALA A 317 -11.36 -0.30 -2.91
CA ALA A 317 -11.10 1.05 -3.39
C ALA A 317 -10.50 1.98 -2.33
N ASP A 318 -9.67 2.93 -2.81
CA ASP A 318 -9.27 4.10 -2.06
C ASP A 318 -10.34 5.20 -2.27
N LEU A 319 -10.90 5.73 -1.17
CA LEU A 319 -11.90 6.80 -1.19
C LEU A 319 -11.53 7.92 -0.21
N ILE A 320 -11.66 9.16 -0.64
CA ILE A 320 -11.39 10.37 0.16
C ILE A 320 -12.72 10.97 0.61
N ALA A 321 -12.89 11.16 1.91
CA ALA A 321 -14.05 11.84 2.49
C ALA A 321 -13.66 13.27 2.92
N GLY A 322 -14.52 14.24 2.61
CA GLY A 322 -14.31 15.63 2.99
C GLY A 322 -13.31 16.38 2.13
N PHE A 323 -13.23 16.04 0.84
CA PHE A 323 -12.45 16.85 -0.12
C PHE A 323 -12.95 18.30 -0.15
N PRO A 324 -12.07 19.31 -0.34
CA PRO A 324 -12.49 20.71 -0.39
C PRO A 324 -13.71 20.93 -1.29
N THR A 325 -14.69 21.66 -0.78
CA THR A 325 -15.94 21.97 -1.49
C THR A 325 -16.88 20.77 -1.75
N GLU A 326 -16.67 19.62 -1.13
CA GLU A 326 -17.57 18.48 -1.20
C GLU A 326 -18.92 18.83 -0.56
N SER A 327 -20.00 18.78 -1.33
CA SER A 327 -21.38 18.94 -0.82
C SER A 327 -21.90 17.64 -0.20
N ASP A 328 -23.06 17.70 0.49
CA ASP A 328 -23.70 16.48 1.01
C ASP A 328 -24.12 15.56 -0.13
N ALA A 329 -24.68 16.11 -1.23
CA ALA A 329 -25.04 15.32 -2.41
C ALA A 329 -23.82 14.64 -3.05
N ALA A 330 -22.67 15.32 -3.14
CA ALA A 330 -21.44 14.72 -3.65
C ALA A 330 -20.92 13.58 -2.74
N PHE A 331 -21.03 13.75 -1.43
CA PHE A 331 -20.70 12.71 -0.47
C PHE A 331 -21.68 11.51 -0.57
N ASP A 332 -22.99 11.76 -0.73
CA ASP A 332 -23.98 10.70 -0.91
C ASP A 332 -23.73 9.92 -2.22
N ASN A 333 -23.29 10.58 -3.31
CA ASN A 333 -22.80 9.90 -4.51
C ASN A 333 -21.62 8.96 -4.24
N THR A 334 -20.74 9.33 -3.30
CA THR A 334 -19.62 8.45 -2.91
C THR A 334 -20.08 7.24 -2.09
N LEU A 335 -21.07 7.43 -1.20
CA LEU A 335 -21.69 6.31 -0.48
C LEU A 335 -22.40 5.34 -1.44
N ALA A 336 -23.13 5.87 -2.43
CA ALA A 336 -23.83 5.06 -3.42
C ALA A 336 -22.84 4.28 -4.32
N LEU A 337 -21.69 4.85 -4.67
CA LEU A 337 -20.66 4.15 -5.47
C LEU A 337 -20.19 2.85 -4.82
N VAL A 338 -20.17 2.76 -3.48
CA VAL A 338 -19.80 1.53 -2.75
C VAL A 338 -20.75 0.38 -3.12
N ASP A 339 -22.05 0.66 -3.24
CA ASP A 339 -23.04 -0.35 -3.62
C ASP A 339 -23.02 -0.60 -5.14
N ASP A 340 -22.96 0.46 -5.95
CA ASP A 340 -22.98 0.32 -7.42
C ASP A 340 -21.81 -0.51 -7.96
N CYS A 341 -20.65 -0.39 -7.31
CA CYS A 341 -19.48 -1.18 -7.63
C CYS A 341 -19.33 -2.44 -6.75
N ASP A 342 -20.24 -2.66 -5.78
CA ASP A 342 -20.14 -3.74 -4.77
C ASP A 342 -18.72 -3.87 -4.21
N LEU A 343 -18.19 -2.74 -3.71
CA LEU A 343 -16.83 -2.66 -3.18
C LEU A 343 -16.74 -3.37 -1.83
N ALA A 344 -16.01 -4.49 -1.77
CA ALA A 344 -15.87 -5.29 -0.55
C ALA A 344 -14.89 -4.67 0.46
N PHE A 345 -13.85 -3.99 -0.03
CA PHE A 345 -12.75 -3.50 0.82
C PHE A 345 -12.50 -2.02 0.58
N LEU A 346 -12.73 -1.19 1.61
CA LEU A 346 -12.54 0.25 1.50
C LEU A 346 -11.33 0.74 2.32
N HIS A 347 -10.48 1.50 1.67
CA HIS A 347 -9.52 2.37 2.34
C HIS A 347 -10.08 3.80 2.35
N VAL A 348 -10.54 4.26 3.51
CA VAL A 348 -11.17 5.57 3.68
C VAL A 348 -10.20 6.57 4.26
N PHE A 349 -9.88 7.59 3.46
CA PHE A 349 -8.99 8.68 3.83
C PHE A 349 -9.80 9.94 4.17
N PRO A 350 -9.79 10.40 5.44
CA PRO A 350 -10.24 11.76 5.71
C PRO A 350 -9.30 12.72 4.99
N PHE A 351 -9.86 13.68 4.24
CA PHE A 351 -9.03 14.63 3.51
C PHE A 351 -8.04 15.34 4.45
N SER A 352 -6.80 15.39 4.02
CA SER A 352 -5.70 16.03 4.75
C SER A 352 -4.98 16.98 3.81
N PRO A 353 -5.11 18.30 3.95
CA PRO A 353 -4.44 19.26 3.09
C PRO A 353 -2.92 19.09 3.19
N ARG A 354 -2.27 19.03 2.03
CA ARG A 354 -0.81 18.92 1.93
C ARG A 354 -0.23 20.23 1.42
N PRO A 355 0.74 20.82 2.13
CA PRO A 355 1.39 22.05 1.68
C PRO A 355 1.88 21.93 0.22
N GLY A 356 1.71 22.97 -0.56
CA GLY A 356 2.11 23.02 -1.97
C GLY A 356 1.08 22.46 -2.96
N THR A 357 0.07 21.70 -2.51
CA THR A 357 -0.96 21.14 -3.40
C THR A 357 -2.06 22.17 -3.74
N PRO A 358 -2.66 22.12 -4.95
CA PRO A 358 -3.80 22.96 -5.29
C PRO A 358 -4.98 22.81 -4.33
N ALA A 359 -5.29 21.58 -3.90
CA ALA A 359 -6.41 21.30 -2.99
C ALA A 359 -6.23 21.94 -1.60
N ALA A 360 -5.00 22.14 -1.14
CA ALA A 360 -4.74 22.83 0.13
C ALA A 360 -5.13 24.32 0.10
N ARG A 361 -5.25 24.92 -1.10
CA ARG A 361 -5.63 26.33 -1.33
C ARG A 361 -7.12 26.50 -1.61
N MET A 362 -7.86 25.43 -1.80
CA MET A 362 -9.31 25.47 -1.99
C MET A 362 -10.03 25.72 -0.64
N PRO A 363 -11.29 26.20 -0.65
CA PRO A 363 -12.09 26.33 0.56
C PRO A 363 -12.21 24.96 1.27
N GLN A 364 -11.70 24.89 2.49
CA GLN A 364 -11.68 23.65 3.28
C GLN A 364 -13.02 23.43 3.98
N LEU A 365 -13.37 22.15 4.19
CA LEU A 365 -14.45 21.79 5.08
C LEU A 365 -13.96 21.77 6.54
N GLU A 366 -14.89 21.96 7.46
CA GLU A 366 -14.61 21.86 8.89
C GLU A 366 -14.15 20.45 9.28
N ARG A 367 -13.12 20.35 10.12
CA ARG A 367 -12.54 19.05 10.58
C ARG A 367 -13.57 18.08 11.15
N PRO A 368 -14.57 18.53 11.99
CA PRO A 368 -15.61 17.64 12.49
C PRO A 368 -16.44 17.02 11.37
N LEU A 369 -16.77 17.78 10.33
CA LEU A 369 -17.53 17.29 9.16
C LEU A 369 -16.71 16.24 8.38
N ILE A 370 -15.43 16.53 8.10
CA ILE A 370 -14.52 15.58 7.43
C ILE A 370 -14.48 14.25 8.22
N LYS A 371 -14.34 14.34 9.55
CA LYS A 371 -14.30 13.16 10.42
C LYS A 371 -15.61 12.38 10.38
N ALA A 372 -16.75 13.05 10.49
CA ALA A 372 -18.08 12.44 10.46
C ALA A 372 -18.33 11.73 9.12
N ARG A 373 -17.99 12.36 7.98
CA ARG A 373 -18.10 11.73 6.65
C ARG A 373 -17.19 10.50 6.52
N ALA A 374 -15.96 10.58 6.98
CA ALA A 374 -15.03 9.44 6.97
C ALA A 374 -15.55 8.27 7.86
N GLU A 375 -16.19 8.55 8.99
CA GLU A 375 -16.84 7.55 9.84
C GLU A 375 -18.03 6.90 9.15
N ARG A 376 -18.93 7.69 8.52
CA ARG A 376 -20.06 7.18 7.73
C ARG A 376 -19.59 6.29 6.58
N LEU A 377 -18.56 6.70 5.84
CA LEU A 377 -18.03 5.92 4.73
C LEU A 377 -17.35 4.62 5.20
N ARG A 378 -16.67 4.63 6.36
CA ARG A 378 -16.15 3.40 6.97
C ARG A 378 -17.26 2.45 7.42
N ALA A 379 -18.33 2.98 8.01
CA ALA A 379 -19.49 2.17 8.37
C ALA A 379 -20.10 1.50 7.13
N LYS A 380 -20.29 2.26 6.03
CA LYS A 380 -20.73 1.72 4.75
C LYS A 380 -19.81 0.63 4.21
N GLY A 381 -18.49 0.83 4.33
CA GLY A 381 -17.48 -0.20 3.98
C GLY A 381 -17.57 -1.45 4.87
N GLY A 382 -17.90 -1.29 6.16
CA GLY A 382 -18.15 -2.41 7.06
C GLY A 382 -19.35 -3.25 6.64
N GLU A 383 -20.47 -2.60 6.26
CA GLU A 383 -21.65 -3.28 5.73
C GLU A 383 -21.34 -4.03 4.41
N ALA A 384 -20.56 -3.41 3.52
CA ALA A 384 -20.16 -4.03 2.27
C ALA A 384 -19.23 -5.25 2.49
N LEU A 385 -18.32 -5.15 3.45
CA LEU A 385 -17.47 -6.29 3.86
C LEU A 385 -18.32 -7.46 4.41
N VAL A 386 -19.31 -7.18 5.26
CA VAL A 386 -20.22 -8.20 5.78
C VAL A 386 -20.92 -8.92 4.62
N ARG A 387 -21.52 -8.18 3.66
CA ARG A 387 -22.14 -8.79 2.47
C ARG A 387 -21.17 -9.66 1.66
N HIS A 388 -19.92 -9.24 1.56
CA HIS A 388 -18.88 -10.05 0.90
C HIS A 388 -18.59 -11.33 1.68
N LEU A 389 -18.42 -11.25 3.01
CA LEU A 389 -18.15 -12.37 3.89
C LEU A 389 -19.32 -13.37 3.91
N ASP A 390 -20.58 -12.91 3.91
CA ASP A 390 -21.78 -13.73 3.79
C ASP A 390 -21.71 -14.62 2.53
N ARG A 391 -21.24 -14.06 1.40
CA ARG A 391 -21.07 -14.82 0.14
C ARG A 391 -19.94 -15.85 0.19
N GLN A 392 -18.99 -15.73 1.11
CA GLN A 392 -17.90 -16.70 1.29
C GLN A 392 -18.30 -17.90 2.13
N VAL A 393 -19.32 -17.79 3.00
CA VAL A 393 -19.76 -18.89 3.85
C VAL A 393 -20.18 -20.11 3.02
N GLY A 394 -19.65 -21.27 3.39
CA GLY A 394 -19.87 -22.52 2.66
C GLY A 394 -18.99 -22.73 1.43
N ARG A 395 -18.14 -21.77 1.04
CA ARG A 395 -17.19 -21.93 -0.08
C ARG A 395 -15.85 -22.48 0.40
N THR A 396 -15.13 -23.12 -0.51
CA THR A 396 -13.72 -23.45 -0.32
C THR A 396 -12.89 -22.35 -0.98
N VAL A 397 -12.02 -21.70 -0.21
CA VAL A 397 -11.14 -20.63 -0.67
C VAL A 397 -9.69 -21.08 -0.64
N SER A 398 -8.87 -20.57 -1.54
CA SER A 398 -7.43 -20.81 -1.56
C SER A 398 -6.74 -19.74 -0.70
N GLY A 399 -6.32 -20.11 0.52
CA GLY A 399 -5.72 -19.20 1.52
C GLY A 399 -4.21 -19.28 1.51
N LEU A 400 -3.51 -18.12 1.36
CA LEU A 400 -2.10 -17.98 1.66
C LEU A 400 -1.94 -17.81 3.18
N VAL A 401 -1.26 -18.71 3.84
CA VAL A 401 -1.00 -18.68 5.28
C VAL A 401 -0.03 -17.54 5.59
N GLU A 402 -0.50 -16.50 6.28
CA GLU A 402 0.33 -15.33 6.65
C GLU A 402 1.12 -15.60 7.94
N ARG A 403 0.52 -16.32 8.86
CA ARG A 403 1.07 -16.79 10.14
C ARG A 403 0.13 -17.83 10.73
N GLU A 404 0.51 -18.43 11.83
CA GLU A 404 -0.35 -19.36 12.57
C GLU A 404 -1.75 -18.75 12.81
N GLY A 405 -2.79 -19.50 12.48
CA GLY A 405 -4.19 -19.12 12.62
C GLY A 405 -4.69 -18.02 11.70
N LEU A 406 -3.89 -17.49 10.78
CA LEU A 406 -4.27 -16.39 9.89
C LEU A 406 -3.81 -16.64 8.45
N ALA A 407 -4.74 -16.55 7.52
CA ALA A 407 -4.48 -16.63 6.08
C ALA A 407 -5.18 -15.49 5.31
N ARG A 408 -4.79 -15.34 4.05
CA ARG A 408 -5.40 -14.42 3.10
C ARG A 408 -5.85 -15.18 1.87
N ALA A 409 -7.16 -15.14 1.60
CA ALA A 409 -7.72 -15.78 0.43
C ALA A 409 -7.28 -15.08 -0.87
N ALA A 410 -7.47 -15.76 -2.00
CA ALA A 410 -7.10 -15.23 -3.31
C ALA A 410 -7.83 -13.91 -3.62
N ASP A 411 -9.07 -13.75 -3.21
CA ASP A 411 -9.90 -12.54 -3.33
C ASP A 411 -9.61 -11.46 -2.27
N PHE A 412 -8.53 -11.61 -1.50
CA PHE A 412 -8.06 -10.74 -0.43
C PHE A 412 -8.82 -10.84 0.90
N THR A 413 -9.81 -11.73 1.04
CA THR A 413 -10.51 -11.97 2.30
C THR A 413 -9.55 -12.47 3.39
N GLU A 414 -9.59 -11.86 4.57
CA GLU A 414 -8.87 -12.32 5.75
C GLU A 414 -9.58 -13.56 6.31
N VAL A 415 -8.83 -14.62 6.59
CA VAL A 415 -9.36 -15.90 7.05
C VAL A 415 -8.62 -16.31 8.33
N ALA A 416 -9.36 -16.41 9.43
CA ALA A 416 -8.90 -17.09 10.63
C ALA A 416 -9.17 -18.59 10.49
N PHE A 417 -8.23 -19.44 10.85
CA PHE A 417 -8.36 -20.89 10.72
C PHE A 417 -7.72 -21.61 11.90
N GLU A 418 -8.15 -22.86 12.13
CA GLU A 418 -7.59 -23.75 13.14
C GLU A 418 -6.82 -24.90 12.44
N GLY A 419 -5.78 -25.36 13.07
CA GLY A 419 -4.93 -26.44 12.59
C GLY A 419 -3.57 -25.98 12.13
N PRO A 420 -2.62 -26.92 11.95
CA PRO A 420 -1.25 -26.61 11.55
C PRO A 420 -1.19 -26.32 10.04
N ALA A 421 -0.57 -25.19 9.68
CA ALA A 421 -0.22 -24.86 8.31
C ALA A 421 1.06 -24.00 8.30
N GLU A 422 1.93 -24.25 7.34
CA GLU A 422 3.19 -23.55 7.20
C GLU A 422 2.98 -22.14 6.66
N ALA A 423 3.61 -21.13 7.29
CA ALA A 423 3.58 -19.76 6.79
C ALA A 423 4.16 -19.69 5.36
N GLY A 424 3.52 -18.96 4.47
CA GLY A 424 3.87 -18.89 3.06
C GLY A 424 3.23 -19.97 2.18
N SER A 425 2.65 -21.04 2.75
CA SER A 425 1.93 -22.05 1.97
C SER A 425 0.56 -21.55 1.51
N ILE A 426 0.09 -22.08 0.37
CA ILE A 426 -1.26 -21.87 -0.12
C ILE A 426 -2.06 -23.15 0.11
N VAL A 427 -3.12 -23.06 0.92
CA VAL A 427 -3.93 -24.23 1.30
C VAL A 427 -5.43 -24.00 1.04
N PRO A 428 -6.19 -25.02 0.65
CA PRO A 428 -7.64 -24.92 0.55
C PRO A 428 -8.25 -24.83 1.96
N MET A 429 -9.23 -23.93 2.13
CA MET A 429 -9.88 -23.66 3.41
C MET A 429 -11.39 -23.59 3.22
N ARG A 430 -12.17 -24.36 4.00
CA ARG A 430 -13.63 -24.35 3.97
C ARG A 430 -14.16 -23.29 4.93
N VAL A 431 -14.78 -22.23 4.39
CA VAL A 431 -15.35 -21.15 5.18
C VAL A 431 -16.61 -21.61 5.90
N SER A 432 -16.62 -21.49 7.22
CA SER A 432 -17.74 -21.91 8.09
C SER A 432 -18.59 -20.74 8.60
N GLY A 433 -18.04 -19.50 8.62
CA GLY A 433 -18.70 -18.32 9.14
C GLY A 433 -17.76 -17.08 9.13
N HIS A 434 -18.16 -16.01 9.82
CA HIS A 434 -17.37 -14.80 9.97
C HIS A 434 -17.79 -13.96 11.20
N ASP A 435 -16.95 -13.00 11.64
CA ASP A 435 -17.23 -12.05 12.71
C ASP A 435 -17.58 -10.62 12.18
N GLY A 436 -17.86 -10.50 10.89
CA GLY A 436 -18.07 -9.23 10.20
C GLY A 436 -16.77 -8.51 9.79
N LYS A 437 -15.59 -9.06 10.14
CA LYS A 437 -14.27 -8.51 9.78
C LYS A 437 -13.42 -9.51 9.02
N ARG A 438 -13.48 -10.77 9.40
CA ARG A 438 -12.76 -11.89 8.80
C ARG A 438 -13.63 -13.13 8.74
N ALA A 439 -13.34 -13.99 7.79
CA ALA A 439 -13.93 -15.31 7.71
C ALA A 439 -13.30 -16.28 8.72
N PHE A 440 -14.04 -17.32 9.11
CA PHE A 440 -13.54 -18.46 9.85
C PHE A 440 -13.56 -19.69 8.94
N ALA A 441 -12.51 -20.50 8.97
CA ALA A 441 -12.40 -21.66 8.11
C ALA A 441 -11.73 -22.84 8.81
N SER A 442 -11.95 -24.05 8.28
CA SER A 442 -11.17 -25.25 8.55
C SER A 442 -10.30 -25.61 7.35
N LEU A 443 -9.18 -26.30 7.62
CA LEU A 443 -8.29 -26.87 6.60
C LEU A 443 -8.90 -28.13 6.00
#